data_ea2c63fd5ef20b8f99266160ec58f473
#
_entry.id   ea2c63fd5ef20b8f99266160ec58f473
#
_cell.length_a   1.000
_cell.length_b   1.000
_cell.length_c   1.000
_cell.angle_alpha   90.00
_cell.angle_beta   90.00
_cell.angle_gamma   90.00
#
_symmetry.space_group_name_H-M   'P 1'
#
loop_
_entity.id
_entity.type
_entity.pdbx_description
1 polymer ?
#
loop_
_entity_poly.entity_id
_entity_poly.type
_entity_poly.pdbx_seq_one_letter_code
_entity_poly.pdbx_strand_id
1 'polypeptide(L)'
;MPGTDIELRLVLSNVPDETVAAQIAHALVDERLAACVNVFAACRSVYRWQGAIETADEITLLVKTTRARHDECVRRLAELHPYDVPEIVTLVPEQVWPAYAQWAAGETAADAGS
;
A
#
# COMPACT_ATOMS: atom_id res chain seq x y z
N MET A 1 17.45 7.37 19.81
CA MET A 1 18.51 6.61 19.14
C MET A 1 18.34 6.72 17.65
N PRO A 2 19.37 7.16 16.96
CA PRO A 2 19.24 7.37 15.52
C PRO A 2 18.79 6.14 14.74
N GLY A 3 19.27 4.97 15.06
CA GLY A 3 18.91 3.76 14.35
C GLY A 3 17.53 3.20 14.65
N THR A 4 16.79 3.84 15.56
CA THR A 4 15.48 3.35 15.98
C THR A 4 14.33 4.16 15.40
N ASP A 5 14.63 5.23 14.68
CA ASP A 5 13.59 6.10 14.13
C ASP A 5 13.09 5.58 12.80
N ILE A 6 12.53 4.38 12.84
CA ILE A 6 11.94 3.77 11.66
C ILE A 6 10.54 4.32 11.52
N GLU A 7 10.30 5.01 10.41
CA GLU A 7 8.99 5.58 10.13
C GLU A 7 8.25 4.72 9.13
N LEU A 8 7.06 4.33 9.51
CA LEU A 8 6.18 3.62 8.59
C LEU A 8 5.31 4.58 7.80
N ARG A 9 4.84 4.10 6.68
CA ARG A 9 3.82 4.76 5.88
C ARG A 9 2.75 3.73 5.53
N LEU A 10 1.51 4.16 5.60
CA LEU A 10 0.37 3.34 5.20
C LEU A 10 -0.18 3.91 3.91
N VAL A 11 -0.41 3.06 2.92
CA VAL A 11 -0.93 3.52 1.65
C VAL A 11 -2.25 2.82 1.40
N LEU A 12 -3.30 3.63 1.27
CA LEU A 12 -4.66 3.15 1.03
C LEU A 12 -4.96 3.22 -0.46
N SER A 13 -5.54 2.15 -0.99
CA SER A 13 -5.96 2.10 -2.39
C SER A 13 -7.18 1.21 -2.52
N ASN A 14 -7.98 1.46 -3.54
CA ASN A 14 -9.13 0.62 -3.88
C ASN A 14 -8.95 0.08 -5.28
N VAL A 15 -9.23 -1.21 -5.45
CA VAL A 15 -9.07 -1.91 -6.73
C VAL A 15 -10.37 -2.60 -7.10
N PRO A 16 -10.57 -2.96 -8.39
CA PRO A 16 -11.89 -3.43 -8.84
C PRO A 16 -12.29 -4.82 -8.36
N ASP A 17 -11.34 -5.71 -8.10
CA ASP A 17 -11.68 -7.09 -7.75
C ASP A 17 -10.56 -7.78 -6.98
N GLU A 18 -10.86 -8.99 -6.52
CA GLU A 18 -9.91 -9.74 -5.69
C GLU A 18 -8.70 -10.24 -6.47
N THR A 19 -8.84 -10.50 -7.76
CA THR A 19 -7.71 -10.94 -8.57
C THR A 19 -6.66 -9.83 -8.67
N VAL A 20 -7.09 -8.62 -8.97
CA VAL A 20 -6.19 -7.47 -9.03
C VAL A 20 -5.58 -7.20 -7.66
N ALA A 21 -6.40 -7.27 -6.60
CA ALA A 21 -5.92 -7.07 -5.23
C ALA A 21 -4.80 -8.04 -4.88
N ALA A 22 -4.99 -9.32 -5.19
CA ALA A 22 -3.99 -10.35 -4.91
C ALA A 22 -2.70 -10.12 -5.71
N GLN A 23 -2.81 -9.77 -6.98
CA GLN A 23 -1.67 -9.50 -7.83
C GLN A 23 -0.83 -8.35 -7.29
N ILE A 24 -1.48 -7.26 -6.92
CA ILE A 24 -0.79 -6.08 -6.39
C ILE A 24 -0.15 -6.40 -5.04
N ALA A 25 -0.89 -7.05 -4.14
CA ALA A 25 -0.39 -7.37 -2.81
C ALA A 25 0.85 -8.27 -2.89
N HIS A 26 0.78 -9.31 -3.70
CA HIS A 26 1.92 -10.24 -3.84
C HIS A 26 3.12 -9.55 -4.50
N ALA A 27 2.90 -8.73 -5.52
CA ALA A 27 4.00 -8.03 -6.18
C ALA A 27 4.72 -7.09 -5.23
N LEU A 28 3.99 -6.29 -4.46
CA LEU A 28 4.60 -5.32 -3.56
C LEU A 28 5.40 -6.01 -2.45
N VAL A 29 4.88 -7.10 -1.91
CA VAL A 29 5.59 -7.84 -0.86
C VAL A 29 6.78 -8.60 -1.43
N ASP A 30 6.60 -9.26 -2.56
CA ASP A 30 7.68 -10.01 -3.20
C ASP A 30 8.85 -9.11 -3.59
N GLU A 31 8.55 -7.91 -4.08
CA GLU A 31 9.58 -6.94 -4.50
C GLU A 31 10.16 -6.14 -3.32
N ARG A 32 9.78 -6.47 -2.10
CA ARG A 32 10.24 -5.81 -0.87
C ARG A 32 9.89 -4.32 -0.81
N LEU A 33 8.86 -3.93 -1.51
CA LEU A 33 8.35 -2.56 -1.47
C LEU A 33 7.37 -2.36 -0.33
N ALA A 34 6.72 -3.42 0.11
CA ALA A 34 5.84 -3.40 1.26
C ALA A 34 6.17 -4.57 2.18
N ALA A 35 6.03 -4.34 3.48
CA ALA A 35 6.20 -5.41 4.46
C ALA A 35 4.93 -6.26 4.56
N CYS A 36 3.79 -5.63 4.35
CA CYS A 36 2.50 -6.27 4.50
C CYS A 36 1.48 -5.53 3.66
N VAL A 37 0.55 -6.25 3.07
CA VAL A 37 -0.62 -5.63 2.43
C VAL A 37 -1.85 -6.33 2.98
N ASN A 38 -2.71 -5.57 3.64
CA ASN A 38 -4.01 -6.08 4.05
C ASN A 38 -4.99 -5.92 2.90
N VAL A 39 -5.66 -7.00 2.56
CA VAL A 39 -6.70 -7.02 1.55
C VAL A 39 -8.02 -7.16 2.29
N PHE A 40 -8.82 -6.11 2.28
CA PHE A 40 -10.07 -6.11 3.02
C PHE A 40 -11.20 -6.78 2.22
N ALA A 41 -12.28 -7.09 2.92
CA ALA A 41 -13.47 -7.56 2.26
C ALA A 41 -14.04 -6.47 1.34
N ALA A 42 -14.85 -6.89 0.37
CA ALA A 42 -15.45 -5.96 -0.59
C ALA A 42 -16.19 -4.83 0.11
N CYS A 43 -16.03 -3.63 -0.42
CA CYS A 43 -16.75 -2.46 0.04
C CYS A 43 -17.50 -1.84 -1.13
N ARG A 44 -18.48 -1.00 -0.81
CA ARG A 44 -19.21 -0.24 -1.82
C ARG A 44 -18.75 1.20 -1.75
N SER A 45 -18.20 1.69 -2.87
CA SER A 45 -17.74 3.07 -2.99
C SER A 45 -18.78 3.89 -3.72
N VAL A 46 -19.10 5.05 -3.21
CA VAL A 46 -20.01 6.00 -3.84
C VAL A 46 -19.22 7.28 -4.08
N TYR A 47 -19.19 7.72 -5.33
CA TYR A 47 -18.31 8.82 -5.70
C TYR A 47 -18.89 9.59 -6.87
N ARG A 48 -18.38 10.78 -7.11
CA ARG A 48 -18.77 11.58 -8.27
C ARG A 48 -17.70 11.45 -9.36
N TRP A 49 -18.16 11.13 -10.55
CA TRP A 49 -17.28 10.96 -11.70
C TRP A 49 -17.96 11.57 -12.93
N GLN A 50 -17.28 12.51 -13.58
CA GLN A 50 -17.76 13.15 -14.81
C GLN A 50 -19.20 13.65 -14.70
N GLY A 51 -19.51 14.29 -13.57
CA GLY A 51 -20.81 14.92 -13.36
C GLY A 51 -21.91 14.01 -12.86
N ALA A 52 -21.65 12.73 -12.67
CA ALA A 52 -22.63 11.76 -12.20
C ALA A 52 -22.19 11.09 -10.91
N ILE A 53 -23.14 10.66 -10.10
CA ILE A 53 -22.86 9.87 -8.92
C ILE A 53 -22.83 8.41 -9.34
N GLU A 54 -21.70 7.78 -9.06
CA GLU A 54 -21.44 6.39 -9.41
C GLU A 54 -21.32 5.54 -8.16
N THR A 55 -21.61 4.25 -8.29
CA THR A 55 -21.42 3.27 -7.23
C THR A 55 -20.64 2.10 -7.79
N ALA A 56 -19.63 1.67 -7.07
CA ALA A 56 -18.82 0.53 -7.49
C ALA A 56 -18.50 -0.37 -6.30
N ASP A 57 -18.46 -1.66 -6.54
CA ASP A 57 -17.93 -2.59 -5.55
C ASP A 57 -16.43 -2.66 -5.75
N GLU A 58 -15.68 -2.50 -4.65
CA GLU A 58 -14.24 -2.45 -4.70
C GLU A 58 -13.61 -3.24 -3.56
N ILE A 59 -12.35 -3.58 -3.72
CA ILE A 59 -11.53 -4.20 -2.68
C ILE A 59 -10.55 -3.15 -2.19
N THR A 60 -10.52 -2.90 -0.90
CA THR A 60 -9.59 -1.94 -0.30
C THR A 60 -8.30 -2.63 0.08
N LEU A 61 -7.19 -2.00 -0.27
CA LEU A 61 -5.86 -2.43 0.13
C LEU A 61 -5.29 -1.43 1.14
N LEU A 62 -4.68 -1.96 2.19
CA LEU A 62 -3.88 -1.15 3.11
C LEU A 62 -2.45 -1.66 3.04
N VAL A 63 -1.60 -0.91 2.38
CA VAL A 63 -0.20 -1.26 2.15
C VAL A 63 0.62 -0.67 3.29
N LYS A 64 1.48 -1.49 3.89
CA LYS A 64 2.34 -1.06 4.99
C LYS A 64 3.78 -1.11 4.53
N THR A 65 4.40 0.06 4.46
CA THR A 65 5.78 0.20 4.01
C THR A 65 6.54 1.16 4.92
N THR A 66 7.80 1.38 4.63
CA THR A 66 8.60 2.35 5.36
C THR A 66 8.70 3.64 4.57
N ARG A 67 9.06 4.72 5.26
CA ARG A 67 9.32 5.99 4.59
C ARG A 67 10.40 5.83 3.51
N ALA A 68 11.42 5.02 3.79
CA ALA A 68 12.53 4.81 2.85
C ALA A 68 12.09 4.16 1.54
N ARG A 69 11.08 3.28 1.59
CA ARG A 69 10.60 2.58 0.39
C ARG A 69 9.33 3.16 -0.18
N HIS A 70 8.76 4.16 0.49
CA HIS A 70 7.44 4.69 0.15
C HIS A 70 7.31 5.12 -1.31
N ASP A 71 8.24 5.92 -1.80
CA ASP A 71 8.09 6.49 -3.14
C ASP A 71 8.16 5.42 -4.22
N GLU A 72 9.06 4.44 -4.07
CA GLU A 72 9.10 3.32 -5.00
C GLU A 72 7.85 2.46 -4.90
N CYS A 73 7.35 2.25 -3.69
CA CYS A 73 6.14 1.49 -3.45
C CYS A 73 4.93 2.12 -4.14
N VAL A 74 4.76 3.42 -3.97
CA VAL A 74 3.65 4.16 -4.58
C VAL A 74 3.75 4.13 -6.11
N ARG A 75 4.95 4.31 -6.64
CA ARG A 75 5.15 4.26 -8.09
C ARG A 75 4.78 2.88 -8.65
N ARG A 76 5.22 1.81 -7.96
CA ARG A 76 4.93 0.45 -8.39
C ARG A 76 3.43 0.14 -8.29
N LEU A 77 2.80 0.58 -7.20
CA LEU A 77 1.35 0.44 -7.03
C LEU A 77 0.62 1.12 -8.20
N ALA A 78 1.03 2.32 -8.55
CA ALA A 78 0.41 3.05 -9.66
C ALA A 78 0.59 2.31 -10.99
N GLU A 79 1.76 1.70 -11.21
CA GLU A 79 2.00 0.91 -12.43
C GLU A 79 1.10 -0.31 -12.53
N LEU A 80 0.84 -0.94 -11.39
CA LEU A 80 0.04 -2.17 -11.35
C LEU A 80 -1.47 -1.90 -11.31
N HIS A 81 -1.85 -0.68 -10.96
CA HIS A 81 -3.25 -0.33 -10.79
C HIS A 81 -3.94 -0.19 -12.15
N PRO A 82 -5.14 -0.79 -12.33
CA PRO A 82 -5.80 -0.75 -13.63
C PRO A 82 -6.54 0.55 -13.95
N TYR A 83 -6.74 1.43 -12.97
CA TYR A 83 -7.48 2.68 -13.20
C TYR A 83 -6.58 3.76 -13.79
N ASP A 84 -7.16 4.62 -14.62
CA ASP A 84 -6.46 5.80 -15.15
C ASP A 84 -6.12 6.78 -14.03
N VAL A 85 -7.03 6.93 -13.07
CA VAL A 85 -6.84 7.81 -11.91
C VAL A 85 -7.01 6.97 -10.66
N PRO A 86 -5.94 6.26 -10.22
CA PRO A 86 -6.05 5.40 -9.05
C PRO A 86 -6.11 6.21 -7.77
N GLU A 87 -6.86 5.69 -6.80
CA GLU A 87 -6.80 6.21 -5.44
C GLU A 87 -5.54 5.67 -4.78
N ILE A 88 -4.62 6.56 -4.44
CA ILE A 88 -3.40 6.20 -3.73
C ILE A 88 -3.20 7.29 -2.67
N VAL A 89 -3.54 6.97 -1.44
CA VAL A 89 -3.53 7.94 -0.34
C VAL A 89 -2.57 7.45 0.73
N THR A 90 -1.57 8.26 1.03
CA THR A 90 -0.59 7.93 2.06
C THR A 90 -1.05 8.48 3.41
N LEU A 91 -1.03 7.62 4.41
CA LEU A 91 -1.30 7.97 5.79
C LEU A 91 0.00 7.88 6.58
N VAL A 92 0.24 8.86 7.43
CA VAL A 92 1.43 8.88 8.27
C VAL A 92 0.99 8.54 9.70
N PRO A 93 1.35 7.36 10.21
CA PRO A 93 0.95 6.99 11.56
C PRO A 93 1.76 7.82 12.57
N GLU A 94 1.07 8.28 13.60
CA GLU A 94 1.73 9.03 14.66
C GLU A 94 2.64 8.14 15.48
N GLN A 95 2.20 6.92 15.74
CA GLN A 95 2.95 5.95 16.54
C GLN A 95 2.83 4.56 15.93
N VAL A 96 3.89 3.80 16.03
CA VAL A 96 3.94 2.40 15.62
C VAL A 96 4.68 1.64 16.70
N TRP A 97 4.20 0.46 17.04
CA TRP A 97 4.88 -0.43 17.98
C TRP A 97 6.30 -0.69 17.48
N PRO A 98 7.35 -0.40 18.27
CA PRO A 98 8.73 -0.44 17.78
C PRO A 98 9.16 -1.76 17.16
N ALA A 99 8.77 -2.89 17.75
CA ALA A 99 9.13 -4.19 17.20
C ALA A 99 8.51 -4.42 15.84
N TYR A 100 7.28 -3.92 15.63
CA TYR A 100 6.62 -4.02 14.33
C TYR A 100 7.32 -3.16 13.28
N ALA A 101 7.71 -1.95 13.66
CA ALA A 101 8.42 -1.05 12.76
C ALA A 101 9.77 -1.66 12.34
N GLN A 102 10.49 -2.28 13.28
CA GLN A 102 11.75 -2.95 12.98
C GLN A 102 11.55 -4.13 12.04
N TRP A 103 10.51 -4.92 12.28
CA TRP A 103 10.19 -6.04 11.39
C TRP A 103 9.90 -5.53 9.97
N ALA A 104 9.10 -4.50 9.86
CA ALA A 104 8.74 -3.94 8.55
C ALA A 104 9.98 -3.40 7.83
N ALA A 105 10.88 -2.74 8.55
CA ALA A 105 12.11 -2.24 7.97
C ALA A 105 13.00 -3.38 7.45
N GLY A 106 13.08 -4.46 8.19
CA GLY A 106 13.85 -5.64 7.75
C GLY A 106 13.30 -6.27 6.49
N GLU A 107 11.97 -6.36 6.40
CA GLU A 107 11.32 -7.01 5.26
C GLU A 107 11.32 -6.15 3.99
N THR A 108 11.51 -4.86 4.14
CA THR A 108 11.55 -3.93 3.01
C THR A 108 12.96 -3.43 2.70
N ALA A 109 13.95 -3.87 3.45
CA ALA A 109 15.32 -3.48 3.18
C ALA A 109 15.74 -4.00 1.80
N ALA A 110 16.46 -3.15 1.07
CA ALA A 110 17.03 -3.58 -0.20
C ALA A 110 17.97 -4.76 0.06
N ASP A 111 17.93 -5.75 -0.82
CA ASP A 111 18.79 -6.91 -0.69
C ASP A 111 20.21 -6.55 -1.11
N ALA A 112 21.00 -6.09 -0.17
CA ALA A 112 22.34 -5.59 -0.44
C ALA A 112 23.32 -6.68 -0.90
N GLY A 113 22.97 -7.94 -0.69
CA GLY A 113 23.83 -9.04 -1.06
C GLY A 113 23.57 -9.62 -2.44
N SER A 114 22.57 -9.14 -3.12
CA SER A 114 22.18 -9.72 -4.39
C SER A 114 22.49 -8.85 -5.56
#